data_caf824f57cd8e57e0966b15c5280623f
#
_entry.id   caf824f57cd8e57e0966b15c5280623f
#
_cell.length_a   1.000
_cell.length_b   1.000
_cell.length_c   1.000
_cell.angle_alpha   90.00
_cell.angle_beta   90.00
_cell.angle_gamma   90.00
#
_symmetry.space_group_name_H-M   'P 1'
#
loop_
_entity.id
_entity.type
_entity.pdbx_description
1 polymer ?
#
loop_
_entity_poly.entity_id
_entity_poly.type
_entity_poly.pdbx_seq_one_letter_code
_entity_poly.pdbx_strand_id
1 'polypeptide(L)'
;MARIHHEVLIDAEPAEVWSALRDWGALHERLVPGFVTDTQLDGEDRIVTFANGAVMREALLDSDDDARRLAWTIVDGPYTHHTGCAQVFAAGEKRSRFAWTAYVLPEETAAPTSAAMAQGVDVAKQTLEAARSPS
;
A
#
# COMPACT_ATOMS: atom_id res chain seq x y z
N MET A 1 10.76 -2.92 -18.29
CA MET A 1 10.04 -2.94 -16.98
C MET A 1 9.60 -1.53 -16.65
N ALA A 2 8.33 -1.37 -16.35
CA ALA A 2 7.78 -0.05 -16.02
C ALA A 2 7.94 0.24 -14.52
N ARG A 3 8.37 1.44 -14.18
CA ARG A 3 8.42 1.96 -12.82
C ARG A 3 7.26 2.92 -12.63
N ILE A 4 6.47 2.68 -11.60
CA ILE A 4 5.31 3.52 -11.25
C ILE A 4 5.56 4.08 -9.85
N HIS A 5 5.30 5.37 -9.67
CA HIS A 5 5.49 6.02 -8.37
C HIS A 5 4.36 6.99 -8.09
N HIS A 6 3.77 6.87 -6.91
CA HIS A 6 2.80 7.83 -6.39
C HIS A 6 3.15 8.16 -4.95
N GLU A 7 2.96 9.41 -4.57
CA GLU A 7 3.14 9.81 -3.19
C GLU A 7 2.10 10.84 -2.78
N VAL A 8 1.87 10.95 -1.47
CA VAL A 8 0.87 11.84 -0.91
C VAL A 8 1.35 12.31 0.46
N LEU A 9 0.99 13.55 0.81
CA LEU A 9 1.19 14.06 2.16
C LEU A 9 -0.04 13.70 3.00
N ILE A 10 0.20 13.21 4.20
CA ILE A 10 -0.86 12.78 5.13
C ILE A 10 -0.69 13.55 6.44
N ASP A 11 -1.76 14.17 6.92
CA ASP A 11 -1.78 14.85 8.21
C ASP A 11 -1.96 13.82 9.34
N ALA A 12 -0.94 13.00 9.52
CA ALA A 12 -0.83 12.00 10.58
C ALA A 12 0.65 11.76 10.86
N GLU A 13 0.96 11.34 12.07
CA GLU A 13 2.34 11.09 12.48
C GLU A 13 2.92 9.89 11.74
N PRO A 14 4.22 9.92 11.38
CA PRO A 14 4.85 8.80 10.67
C PRO A 14 4.68 7.45 11.38
N ALA A 15 4.74 7.42 12.71
CA ALA A 15 4.56 6.18 13.46
C ALA A 15 3.15 5.60 13.29
N GLU A 16 2.13 6.45 13.21
CA GLU A 16 0.74 6.02 13.00
C GLU A 16 0.54 5.48 11.58
N VAL A 17 1.07 6.19 10.58
CA VAL A 17 1.00 5.75 9.19
C VAL A 17 1.73 4.43 9.01
N TRP A 18 2.93 4.30 9.58
CA TRP A 18 3.70 3.06 9.52
C TRP A 18 2.98 1.91 10.23
N SER A 19 2.37 2.16 11.39
CA SER A 19 1.61 1.14 12.11
C SER A 19 0.50 0.54 11.25
N ALA A 20 -0.21 1.37 10.48
CA ALA A 20 -1.25 0.90 9.57
C ALA A 20 -0.68 0.16 8.37
N LEU A 21 0.39 0.69 7.76
CA LEU A 21 1.04 0.08 6.61
C LEU A 21 1.61 -1.30 6.93
N ARG A 22 2.30 -1.44 8.06
CA ARG A 22 2.95 -2.69 8.44
C ARG A 22 1.98 -3.79 8.87
N ASP A 23 0.75 -3.46 9.17
CA ASP A 23 -0.26 -4.42 9.63
C ASP A 23 -0.78 -5.24 8.45
N TRP A 24 -0.02 -6.27 8.11
CA TRP A 24 -0.12 -7.03 6.87
C TRP A 24 -1.49 -7.65 6.63
N GLY A 25 -2.16 -8.11 7.69
CA GLY A 25 -3.48 -8.75 7.61
C GLY A 25 -4.66 -7.77 7.70
N ALA A 26 -4.41 -6.50 7.97
CA ALA A 26 -5.46 -5.50 8.20
C ALA A 26 -5.48 -4.40 7.13
N LEU A 27 -5.03 -4.71 5.92
CA LEU A 27 -4.98 -3.77 4.80
C LEU A 27 -6.34 -3.16 4.51
N HIS A 28 -7.41 -3.96 4.54
CA HIS A 28 -8.78 -3.55 4.26
C HIS A 28 -9.45 -2.77 5.40
N GLU A 29 -8.83 -2.73 6.57
CA GLU A 29 -9.40 -2.06 7.74
C GLU A 29 -8.65 -0.80 8.11
N ARG A 30 -7.31 -0.86 8.07
CA ARG A 30 -6.46 0.19 8.64
C ARG A 30 -5.84 1.12 7.61
N LEU A 31 -5.68 0.67 6.36
CA LEU A 31 -4.96 1.46 5.36
C LEU A 31 -5.85 1.91 4.20
N VAL A 32 -6.51 0.98 3.53
CA VAL A 32 -7.27 1.28 2.31
C VAL A 32 -8.67 0.64 2.30
N PRO A 33 -9.50 0.93 3.34
CA PRO A 33 -10.86 0.39 3.37
C PRO A 33 -11.67 0.90 2.17
N GLY A 34 -12.46 0.00 1.57
CA GLY A 34 -13.25 0.30 0.40
C GLY A 34 -12.52 0.14 -0.92
N PHE A 35 -11.23 0.46 -0.99
CA PHE A 35 -10.36 0.11 -2.12
C PHE A 35 -10.03 -1.38 -2.09
N VAL A 36 -9.72 -1.90 -0.91
CA VAL A 36 -9.59 -3.33 -0.62
C VAL A 36 -10.74 -3.71 0.31
N THR A 37 -11.48 -4.75 -0.04
CA THR A 37 -12.69 -5.17 0.71
C THR A 37 -12.41 -6.32 1.67
N ASP A 38 -11.36 -7.10 1.45
CA ASP A 38 -10.99 -8.22 2.31
C ASP A 38 -9.50 -8.52 2.20
N THR A 39 -8.93 -9.00 3.29
CA THR A 39 -7.54 -9.45 3.37
C THR A 39 -7.50 -10.70 4.22
N GLN A 40 -6.97 -11.79 3.68
CA GLN A 40 -6.85 -13.06 4.40
C GLN A 40 -5.40 -13.50 4.42
N LEU A 41 -4.91 -13.90 5.59
CA LEU A 41 -3.56 -14.42 5.73
C LEU A 41 -3.53 -15.90 5.35
N ASP A 42 -2.49 -16.29 4.62
CA ASP A 42 -2.19 -17.66 4.26
C ASP A 42 -0.68 -17.87 4.41
N GLY A 43 -0.25 -18.38 5.57
CA GLY A 43 1.15 -18.39 5.95
C GLY A 43 1.68 -16.96 6.07
N GLU A 44 2.76 -16.64 5.36
CA GLU A 44 3.32 -15.30 5.32
C GLU A 44 2.75 -14.44 4.19
N ASP A 45 1.93 -15.04 3.31
CA ASP A 45 1.27 -14.34 2.23
C ASP A 45 -0.05 -13.74 2.70
N ARG A 46 -0.57 -12.80 1.94
CA ARG A 46 -1.95 -12.34 2.10
C ARG A 46 -2.70 -12.46 0.78
N ILE A 47 -4.00 -12.74 0.88
CA ILE A 47 -4.90 -12.79 -0.26
C ILE A 47 -5.77 -11.55 -0.17
N VAL A 48 -5.66 -10.69 -1.17
CA VAL A 48 -6.28 -9.36 -1.17
C VAL A 48 -7.41 -9.34 -2.19
N THR A 49 -8.61 -8.96 -1.73
CA THR A 49 -9.76 -8.76 -2.60
C THR A 49 -9.99 -7.27 -2.77
N PHE A 50 -9.99 -6.81 -4.01
CA PHE A 50 -10.21 -5.41 -4.37
C PHE A 50 -11.70 -5.13 -4.63
N ALA A 51 -12.09 -3.86 -4.54
CA ALA A 51 -13.48 -3.44 -4.74
C ALA A 51 -14.02 -3.81 -6.13
N ASN A 52 -13.16 -3.90 -7.14
CA ASN A 52 -13.55 -4.32 -8.49
C ASN A 52 -13.72 -5.84 -8.65
N GLY A 53 -13.54 -6.60 -7.56
CA GLY A 53 -13.66 -8.06 -7.56
C GLY A 53 -12.36 -8.81 -7.85
N ALA A 54 -11.29 -8.13 -8.22
CA ALA A 54 -10.00 -8.79 -8.43
C ALA A 54 -9.46 -9.37 -7.12
N VAL A 55 -8.89 -10.57 -7.18
CA VAL A 55 -8.27 -11.25 -6.03
C VAL A 55 -6.82 -11.54 -6.39
N MET A 56 -5.90 -11.10 -5.54
CA MET A 56 -4.46 -11.28 -5.79
C MET A 56 -3.76 -11.79 -4.53
N ARG A 57 -2.78 -12.67 -4.74
CA ARG A 57 -1.92 -13.16 -3.66
C ARG A 57 -0.66 -12.30 -3.61
N GLU A 58 -0.36 -11.79 -2.43
CA GLU A 58 0.82 -10.97 -2.19
C GLU A 58 1.76 -11.64 -1.21
N ALA A 59 3.02 -11.76 -1.58
CA ALA A 59 4.06 -12.32 -0.73
C ALA A 59 4.88 -11.18 -0.13
N LEU A 60 5.10 -11.23 1.18
CA LEU A 60 5.90 -10.24 1.90
C LEU A 60 7.38 -10.47 1.58
N LEU A 61 8.07 -9.42 1.11
CA LEU A 61 9.51 -9.45 0.83
C LEU A 61 10.32 -8.90 1.99
N ASP A 62 9.88 -7.78 2.59
CA ASP A 62 10.61 -7.12 3.66
C ASP A 62 9.68 -6.19 4.44
N SER A 63 9.93 -6.07 5.74
CA SER A 63 9.27 -5.11 6.61
C SER A 63 10.32 -4.53 7.56
N ASP A 64 10.66 -3.26 7.39
CA ASP A 64 11.74 -2.59 8.09
C ASP A 64 11.18 -1.47 8.95
N ASP A 65 11.11 -1.69 10.26
CA ASP A 65 10.55 -0.72 11.21
C ASP A 65 11.40 0.56 11.30
N ASP A 66 12.70 0.46 11.16
CA ASP A 66 13.58 1.63 11.27
C ASP A 66 13.44 2.56 10.06
N ALA A 67 13.39 1.99 8.86
CA ALA A 67 13.19 2.73 7.62
C ALA A 67 11.71 3.04 7.36
N ARG A 68 10.78 2.42 8.09
CA ARG A 68 9.34 2.46 7.84
C ARG A 68 9.03 2.10 6.39
N ARG A 69 9.56 0.95 5.95
CA ARG A 69 9.44 0.48 4.57
C ARG A 69 8.91 -0.94 4.53
N LEU A 70 7.90 -1.15 3.69
CA LEU A 70 7.29 -2.44 3.42
C LEU A 70 7.47 -2.78 1.94
N ALA A 71 7.92 -3.99 1.64
CA ALA A 71 8.08 -4.46 0.25
C ALA A 71 7.36 -5.79 0.07
N TRP A 72 6.72 -5.96 -1.07
CA TRP A 72 5.96 -7.17 -1.39
C TRP A 72 5.99 -7.45 -2.89
N THR A 73 5.53 -8.63 -3.29
CA THR A 73 5.34 -8.99 -4.69
C THR A 73 3.96 -9.62 -4.87
N ILE A 74 3.33 -9.36 -6.01
CA ILE A 74 2.12 -10.08 -6.42
C ILE A 74 2.58 -11.31 -7.19
N VAL A 75 2.17 -12.50 -6.73
CA VAL A 75 2.66 -13.78 -7.27
C VAL A 75 1.70 -14.39 -8.29
N ASP A 76 0.58 -13.73 -8.56
CA ASP A 76 -0.41 -14.16 -9.56
C ASP A 76 -1.03 -12.94 -10.24
N GLY A 77 -2.14 -13.12 -10.94
CA GLY A 77 -2.83 -12.04 -11.63
C GLY A 77 -2.18 -11.74 -12.99
N PRO A 78 -2.28 -10.47 -13.46
CA PRO A 78 -1.86 -10.11 -14.80
C PRO A 78 -0.35 -9.93 -14.97
N TYR A 79 0.42 -10.03 -13.87
CA TYR A 79 1.84 -9.69 -13.88
C TYR A 79 2.72 -10.90 -14.18
N THR A 80 3.74 -10.70 -15.01
CA THR A 80 4.88 -11.61 -15.11
C THR A 80 5.99 -11.20 -14.15
N HIS A 81 5.97 -9.93 -13.71
CA HIS A 81 6.79 -9.43 -12.61
C HIS A 81 6.03 -8.33 -11.89
N HIS A 82 6.06 -8.34 -10.57
CA HIS A 82 5.59 -7.25 -9.73
C HIS A 82 6.46 -7.16 -8.47
N THR A 83 6.98 -5.97 -8.20
CA THR A 83 7.58 -5.64 -6.91
C THR A 83 7.00 -4.31 -6.45
N GLY A 84 6.40 -4.29 -5.27
CA GLY A 84 5.86 -3.08 -4.66
C GLY A 84 6.65 -2.71 -3.43
N CYS A 85 6.80 -1.42 -3.19
CA CYS A 85 7.44 -0.88 -2.00
C CYS A 85 6.72 0.39 -1.55
N ALA A 86 6.33 0.42 -0.28
CA ALA A 86 5.76 1.63 0.33
C ALA A 86 6.64 2.05 1.49
N GLN A 87 6.84 3.35 1.63
CA GLN A 87 7.70 3.90 2.68
C GLN A 87 7.10 5.18 3.24
N VAL A 88 7.27 5.36 4.54
CA VAL A 88 6.75 6.51 5.28
C VAL A 88 7.92 7.38 5.72
N PHE A 89 7.85 8.66 5.36
CA PHE A 89 8.84 9.66 5.74
C PHE A 89 8.20 10.75 6.60
N ALA A 90 8.95 11.30 7.53
CA ALA A 90 8.53 12.51 8.22
C ALA A 90 8.50 13.69 7.23
N ALA A 91 7.44 14.50 7.29
CA ALA A 91 7.25 15.63 6.37
C ALA A 91 6.80 16.89 7.12
N GLY A 92 7.44 17.17 8.26
CA GLY A 92 7.09 18.26 9.13
C GLY A 92 6.43 17.75 10.40
N GLU A 93 5.99 18.66 11.25
CA GLU A 93 5.38 18.30 12.52
C GLU A 93 4.04 17.59 12.30
N LYS A 94 3.90 16.37 12.85
CA LYS A 94 2.70 15.56 12.81
C LYS A 94 2.19 15.31 11.38
N ARG A 95 3.13 15.22 10.43
CA ARG A 95 2.81 15.00 9.03
C ARG A 95 3.76 13.98 8.43
N SER A 96 3.25 13.20 7.50
CA SER A 96 3.99 12.15 6.81
C SER A 96 3.92 12.33 5.30
N ARG A 97 4.96 11.85 4.62
CA ARG A 97 4.94 11.60 3.18
C ARG A 97 4.89 10.09 2.98
N PHE A 98 3.84 9.62 2.36
CA PHE A 98 3.63 8.22 2.03
C PHE A 98 3.97 8.03 0.56
N ALA A 99 4.98 7.21 0.27
CA ALA A 99 5.48 7.00 -1.08
C ALA A 99 5.34 5.52 -1.45
N TRP A 100 4.73 5.25 -2.61
CA TRP A 100 4.52 3.90 -3.11
C TRP A 100 5.09 3.78 -4.50
N THR A 101 6.01 2.82 -4.69
CA THR A 101 6.67 2.53 -5.96
C THR A 101 6.40 1.08 -6.34
N ALA A 102 6.15 0.82 -7.61
CA ALA A 102 6.01 -0.52 -8.15
C ALA A 102 6.79 -0.67 -9.45
N TYR A 103 7.34 -1.87 -9.65
CA TYR A 103 8.00 -2.27 -10.88
C TYR A 103 7.21 -3.43 -11.47
N VAL A 104 6.71 -3.27 -12.70
CA VAL A 104 5.77 -4.24 -13.29
C VAL A 104 6.15 -4.65 -14.70
N LEU A 105 5.84 -5.89 -15.04
CA LEU A 105 5.84 -6.48 -16.38
C LEU A 105 4.56 -7.31 -16.52
N PRO A 106 3.97 -7.44 -17.70
CA PRO A 106 4.34 -6.77 -18.95
C PRO A 106 3.97 -5.29 -18.95
N GLU A 107 4.50 -4.54 -19.90
CA GLU A 107 4.35 -3.07 -19.96
C GLU A 107 2.88 -2.61 -20.00
N GLU A 108 1.99 -3.38 -20.62
CA GLU A 108 0.56 -3.04 -20.69
C GLU A 108 -0.13 -3.02 -19.31
N THR A 109 0.47 -3.60 -18.29
CA THR A 109 -0.07 -3.54 -16.92
C THR A 109 0.21 -2.21 -16.24
N ALA A 110 1.12 -1.39 -16.78
CA ALA A 110 1.57 -0.15 -16.13
C ALA A 110 0.45 0.86 -15.94
N ALA A 111 -0.34 1.16 -16.99
CA ALA A 111 -1.39 2.16 -16.90
C ALA A 111 -2.49 1.79 -15.90
N PRO A 112 -3.08 0.59 -15.94
CA PRO A 112 -4.08 0.22 -14.92
C PRO A 112 -3.50 0.13 -13.51
N THR A 113 -2.24 -0.30 -13.36
CA THR A 113 -1.59 -0.34 -12.05
C THR A 113 -1.38 1.07 -11.50
N SER A 114 -0.94 2.01 -12.35
CA SER A 114 -0.77 3.40 -11.94
C SER A 114 -2.09 4.03 -11.49
N ALA A 115 -3.17 3.79 -12.21
CA ALA A 115 -4.49 4.29 -11.84
C ALA A 115 -4.95 3.73 -10.48
N ALA A 116 -4.72 2.44 -10.25
CA ALA A 116 -5.05 1.79 -8.98
C ALA A 116 -4.21 2.35 -7.82
N MET A 117 -2.91 2.54 -8.03
CA MET A 117 -2.01 3.10 -7.02
C MET A 117 -2.39 4.53 -6.67
N ALA A 118 -2.75 5.35 -7.65
CA ALA A 118 -3.20 6.73 -7.41
C ALA A 118 -4.45 6.75 -6.53
N GLN A 119 -5.41 5.86 -6.79
CA GLN A 119 -6.59 5.71 -5.95
C GLN A 119 -6.24 5.20 -4.56
N GLY A 120 -5.34 4.23 -4.47
CA GLY A 120 -4.92 3.64 -3.20
C GLY A 120 -4.25 4.64 -2.26
N VAL A 121 -3.35 5.48 -2.75
CA VAL A 121 -2.70 6.49 -1.90
C VAL A 121 -3.70 7.55 -1.41
N ASP A 122 -4.69 7.89 -2.22
CA ASP A 122 -5.72 8.84 -1.85
C ASP A 122 -6.64 8.27 -0.75
N VAL A 123 -7.03 7.01 -0.87
CA VAL A 123 -7.82 6.31 0.17
C VAL A 123 -7.02 6.20 1.47
N ALA A 124 -5.74 5.87 1.39
CA ALA A 124 -4.87 5.80 2.57
C ALA A 124 -4.81 7.14 3.29
N LYS A 125 -4.64 8.23 2.54
CA LYS A 125 -4.64 9.58 3.10
C LYS A 125 -5.93 9.88 3.85
N GLN A 126 -7.07 9.67 3.22
CA GLN A 126 -8.38 9.94 3.83
C GLN A 126 -8.59 9.09 5.08
N THR A 127 -8.23 7.82 5.03
CA THR A 127 -8.40 6.87 6.14
C THR A 127 -7.56 7.27 7.35
N LEU A 128 -6.29 7.58 7.12
CA LEU A 128 -5.36 7.89 8.21
C LEU A 128 -5.62 9.27 8.80
N GLU A 129 -6.05 10.23 8.00
CA GLU A 129 -6.44 11.54 8.52
C GLU A 129 -7.71 11.48 9.35
N ALA A 130 -8.68 10.63 8.96
CA ALA A 130 -9.90 10.43 9.72
C ALA A 130 -9.66 9.68 11.03
N ALA A 131 -8.65 8.80 11.08
CA ALA A 131 -8.32 7.99 12.25
C ALA A 131 -7.46 8.74 13.29
N ARG A 132 -6.86 9.89 12.92
CA ARG A 132 -6.00 10.63 13.85
C ARG A 132 -6.82 11.15 15.03
N SER A 133 -6.19 11.19 16.22
CA SER A 133 -6.82 11.72 17.42
C SER A 133 -7.09 13.22 17.27
N PRO A 134 -8.29 13.70 17.59
CA PRO A 134 -8.52 15.14 17.68
C PRO A 134 -7.63 15.75 18.74
N SER A 135 -6.95 16.80 18.40
CA SER A 135 -6.07 17.52 19.31
C SER A 135 -6.81 18.65 20.03
#